data_ecf8c85ebe6e8050f255fe4980856bcd
#
_entry.id   ecf8c85ebe6e8050f255fe4980856bcd
#
_cell.length_a   1.000
_cell.length_b   1.000
_cell.length_c   1.000
_cell.angle_alpha   90.00
_cell.angle_beta   90.00
_cell.angle_gamma   90.00
#
_symmetry.space_group_name_H-M   'P 1'
#
loop_
_entity.id
_entity.type
_entity.pdbx_description
1 polymer ?
#
loop_
_entity_poly.entity_id
_entity_poly.type
_entity_poly.pdbx_seq_one_letter_code
_entity_poly.pdbx_strand_id
1 'polypeptide(L)'
;MNGAVLTLNAGSSSLKFSVFDGVAEVLRGQVSGIGTEPKAEATRHGQALDPPALQGATHEAVLPGLLDWVGGHLDGGSIGAVGHRVVHGGMHYQVPVRVTDEVMAALEGLVPLAPLHQPHNLAAMRATASALPGLPQVACFDTAFHATMPDVAAWLGLPRALHHAGVRRYGFHGLSYEFIAGRLRALDPALAAGRVLVAHLGNGASLCAMQDGRSVGTTMGLTTLEGLLMATRPGSLDPGAVLHLMQARGMSVQEVEDMLYHGSGLLGISGISSDMRALVASTDGRAREAIEVFVHRIIGCAGGLIAQMGGVDGVVFTAGIGEHDATARGAVCRGLSWLGLLLDDVANARGGTARISTAGSRVAAWVVPTDEEAVIARHTLAVVG
;
A
#
# COMPACT_ATOMS: atom_id res chain seq x y z
N MET A 1 -21.79 -17.52 7.32
CA MET A 1 -20.68 -17.65 8.29
C MET A 1 -21.19 -17.14 9.65
N ASN A 2 -20.94 -17.88 10.74
CA ASN A 2 -21.24 -17.40 12.09
C ASN A 2 -19.92 -16.86 12.68
N GLY A 3 -19.87 -15.58 13.05
CA GLY A 3 -18.73 -14.92 13.69
C GLY A 3 -18.17 -13.74 12.91
N ALA A 4 -17.32 -12.96 13.59
CA ALA A 4 -16.68 -11.78 13.05
C ALA A 4 -15.50 -12.13 12.12
N VAL A 5 -15.17 -11.24 11.20
CA VAL A 5 -13.94 -11.33 10.39
C VAL A 5 -12.83 -10.51 11.06
N LEU A 6 -11.73 -11.16 11.36
CA LEU A 6 -10.49 -10.49 11.72
C LEU A 6 -9.64 -10.24 10.45
N THR A 7 -9.15 -9.04 10.26
CA THR A 7 -8.20 -8.72 9.19
C THR A 7 -6.80 -8.49 9.78
N LEU A 8 -5.78 -9.01 9.13
CA LEU A 8 -4.38 -8.87 9.53
C LEU A 8 -3.54 -8.33 8.36
N ASN A 9 -2.86 -7.23 8.60
CA ASN A 9 -1.97 -6.57 7.65
C ASN A 9 -0.56 -6.49 8.27
N ALA A 10 0.24 -7.53 8.05
CA ALA A 10 1.57 -7.67 8.62
C ALA A 10 2.61 -6.97 7.74
N GLY A 11 3.24 -5.92 8.28
CA GLY A 11 4.42 -5.27 7.75
C GLY A 11 5.70 -5.79 8.42
N SER A 12 6.88 -5.28 8.04
CA SER A 12 8.17 -5.72 8.61
C SER A 12 8.31 -5.43 10.11
N SER A 13 7.79 -4.29 10.59
CA SER A 13 7.89 -3.84 11.98
C SER A 13 6.55 -3.50 12.61
N SER A 14 5.44 -3.87 11.97
CA SER A 14 4.10 -3.53 12.45
C SER A 14 3.08 -4.57 11.99
N LEU A 15 1.96 -4.64 12.74
CA LEU A 15 0.81 -5.44 12.39
C LEU A 15 -0.44 -4.59 12.62
N LYS A 16 -1.14 -4.23 11.56
CA LYS A 16 -2.48 -3.62 11.68
C LYS A 16 -3.52 -4.71 11.71
N PHE A 17 -4.57 -4.47 12.46
CA PHE A 17 -5.71 -5.40 12.55
C PHE A 17 -7.03 -4.64 12.69
N SER A 18 -8.09 -5.23 12.15
CA SER A 18 -9.46 -4.75 12.36
C SER A 18 -10.41 -5.94 12.47
N VAL A 19 -11.48 -5.77 13.22
CA VAL A 19 -12.54 -6.76 13.36
C VAL A 19 -13.82 -6.21 12.76
N PHE A 20 -14.47 -7.01 11.94
CA PHE A 20 -15.69 -6.67 11.25
C PHE A 20 -16.83 -7.62 11.63
N ASP A 21 -17.98 -7.04 11.95
CA ASP A 21 -19.26 -7.77 12.00
C ASP A 21 -20.01 -7.48 10.70
N GLY A 22 -20.05 -8.46 9.81
CA GLY A 22 -20.45 -8.24 8.43
C GLY A 22 -19.54 -7.20 7.76
N VAL A 23 -20.09 -6.06 7.35
CA VAL A 23 -19.35 -4.95 6.74
C VAL A 23 -19.01 -3.83 7.71
N ALA A 24 -19.48 -3.90 8.95
CA ALA A 24 -19.25 -2.88 9.96
C ALA A 24 -17.96 -3.15 10.73
N GLU A 25 -17.04 -2.20 10.73
CA GLU A 25 -15.87 -2.26 11.59
C GLU A 25 -16.27 -2.01 13.05
N VAL A 26 -15.97 -2.95 13.92
CA VAL A 26 -16.29 -2.87 15.35
C VAL A 26 -15.06 -2.57 16.20
N LEU A 27 -13.88 -2.95 15.75
CA LEU A 27 -12.62 -2.76 16.45
C LEU A 27 -11.48 -2.61 15.43
N ARG A 28 -10.55 -1.72 15.71
CA ARG A 28 -9.28 -1.60 14.97
C ARG A 28 -8.11 -1.35 15.90
N GLY A 29 -6.91 -1.72 15.46
CA GLY A 29 -5.70 -1.44 16.20
C GLY A 29 -4.45 -1.70 15.38
N GLN A 30 -3.34 -1.44 16.02
CA GLN A 30 -2.01 -1.63 15.46
C GLN A 30 -1.04 -2.09 16.55
N VAL A 31 -0.16 -3.01 16.18
CA VAL A 31 1.07 -3.30 16.93
C VAL A 31 2.22 -2.68 16.15
N SER A 32 2.99 -1.81 16.76
CA SER A 32 4.20 -1.20 16.22
C SER A 32 5.44 -1.73 16.95
N GLY A 33 6.65 -1.52 16.40
CA GLY A 33 7.91 -1.92 17.03
C GLY A 33 8.16 -3.43 17.06
N ILE A 34 7.50 -4.21 16.19
CA ILE A 34 7.80 -5.64 16.01
C ILE A 34 9.27 -5.76 15.55
N GLY A 35 10.00 -6.69 16.14
CA GLY A 35 11.44 -6.85 15.97
C GLY A 35 12.28 -6.13 17.02
N THR A 36 11.70 -5.20 17.80
CA THR A 36 12.36 -4.45 18.86
C THR A 36 11.54 -4.49 20.15
N GLU A 37 10.68 -3.50 20.38
CA GLU A 37 9.82 -3.37 21.55
C GLU A 37 8.37 -3.19 21.06
N PRO A 38 7.56 -4.25 20.91
CA PRO A 38 6.19 -4.15 20.42
C PRO A 38 5.29 -3.36 21.36
N LYS A 39 4.57 -2.39 20.77
CA LYS A 39 3.55 -1.60 21.47
C LYS A 39 2.26 -1.68 20.68
N ALA A 40 1.16 -1.97 21.38
CA ALA A 40 -0.15 -2.04 20.78
C ALA A 40 -0.98 -0.82 21.15
N GLU A 41 -1.83 -0.42 20.22
CA GLU A 41 -2.91 0.53 20.42
C GLU A 41 -4.16 0.00 19.71
N ALA A 42 -5.32 0.20 20.32
CA ALA A 42 -6.57 -0.23 19.75
C ALA A 42 -7.71 0.72 20.11
N THR A 43 -8.72 0.75 19.24
CA THR A 43 -9.94 1.51 19.46
C THR A 43 -11.15 0.67 19.12
N ARG A 44 -12.26 0.90 19.82
CA ARG A 44 -13.57 0.34 19.51
C ARG A 44 -14.55 1.49 19.32
N HIS A 45 -15.16 1.59 18.13
CA HIS A 45 -16.04 2.71 17.78
C HIS A 45 -15.40 4.08 18.06
N GLY A 46 -14.08 4.20 17.82
CA GLY A 46 -13.29 5.42 18.04
C GLY A 46 -12.89 5.69 19.50
N GLN A 47 -13.27 4.86 20.46
CA GLN A 47 -12.83 4.96 21.86
C GLN A 47 -11.60 4.07 22.09
N ALA A 48 -10.57 4.61 22.74
CA ALA A 48 -9.36 3.86 23.07
C ALA A 48 -9.67 2.70 24.00
N LEU A 49 -9.03 1.56 23.77
CA LEU A 49 -9.09 0.38 24.61
C LEU A 49 -7.74 0.17 25.32
N ASP A 50 -7.77 -0.52 26.46
CA ASP A 50 -6.55 -1.02 27.08
C ASP A 50 -5.88 -2.02 26.11
N PRO A 51 -4.61 -1.82 25.75
CA PRO A 51 -3.96 -2.63 24.72
C PRO A 51 -3.71 -4.07 25.21
N PRO A 52 -3.56 -5.05 24.28
CA PRO A 52 -3.18 -6.40 24.63
C PRO A 52 -1.81 -6.46 25.31
N ALA A 53 -1.66 -7.37 26.27
CA ALA A 53 -0.34 -7.72 26.78
C ALA A 53 0.39 -8.59 25.75
N LEU A 54 1.41 -8.01 25.11
CA LEU A 54 2.18 -8.69 24.08
C LEU A 54 3.37 -9.44 24.69
N GLN A 55 3.68 -10.61 24.15
CA GLN A 55 4.84 -11.40 24.54
C GLN A 55 5.79 -11.55 23.35
N GLY A 56 7.10 -11.38 23.61
CA GLY A 56 8.12 -11.49 22.57
C GLY A 56 8.11 -10.34 21.56
N ALA A 57 8.95 -10.45 20.54
CA ALA A 57 9.17 -9.37 19.58
C ALA A 57 8.87 -9.75 18.12
N THR A 58 8.53 -10.99 17.80
CA THR A 58 8.22 -11.43 16.45
C THR A 58 6.71 -11.48 16.19
N HIS A 59 6.30 -11.54 14.93
CA HIS A 59 4.89 -11.69 14.56
C HIS A 59 4.29 -12.95 15.19
N GLU A 60 5.02 -14.06 15.17
CA GLU A 60 4.58 -15.34 15.76
C GLU A 60 4.38 -15.24 17.28
N ALA A 61 5.23 -14.48 17.95
CA ALA A 61 5.16 -14.32 19.40
C ALA A 61 4.04 -13.37 19.85
N VAL A 62 3.76 -12.32 19.05
CA VAL A 62 2.76 -11.29 19.34
C VAL A 62 1.34 -11.76 19.04
N LEU A 63 1.13 -12.55 17.99
CA LEU A 63 -0.19 -12.90 17.48
C LEU A 63 -1.05 -13.69 18.47
N PRO A 64 -0.58 -14.71 19.23
CA PRO A 64 -1.44 -15.42 20.16
C PRO A 64 -2.09 -14.51 21.21
N GLY A 65 -1.30 -13.62 21.85
CA GLY A 65 -1.84 -12.67 22.84
C GLY A 65 -2.81 -11.65 22.21
N LEU A 66 -2.56 -11.24 20.97
CA LEU A 66 -3.48 -10.38 20.22
C LEU A 66 -4.81 -11.08 19.93
N LEU A 67 -4.76 -12.34 19.48
CA LEU A 67 -5.96 -13.12 19.15
C LEU A 67 -6.83 -13.40 20.39
N ASP A 68 -6.22 -13.74 21.52
CA ASP A 68 -6.91 -13.90 22.80
C ASP A 68 -7.58 -12.60 23.25
N TRP A 69 -6.84 -11.48 23.14
CA TRP A 69 -7.37 -10.17 23.48
C TRP A 69 -8.54 -9.76 22.58
N VAL A 70 -8.42 -9.96 21.25
CA VAL A 70 -9.53 -9.72 20.31
C VAL A 70 -10.74 -10.56 20.69
N GLY A 71 -10.55 -11.86 20.97
CA GLY A 71 -11.63 -12.77 21.40
C GLY A 71 -12.38 -12.27 22.62
N GLY A 72 -11.67 -11.70 23.60
CA GLY A 72 -12.25 -11.10 24.81
C GLY A 72 -13.10 -9.84 24.55
N HIS A 73 -12.96 -9.20 23.39
CA HIS A 73 -13.67 -7.97 23.02
C HIS A 73 -14.80 -8.18 22.00
N LEU A 74 -15.23 -9.42 21.75
CA LEU A 74 -16.30 -9.75 20.80
C LEU A 74 -17.69 -9.91 21.43
N ASP A 75 -17.91 -9.44 22.67
CA ASP A 75 -19.22 -9.47 23.37
C ASP A 75 -19.91 -10.86 23.32
N GLY A 76 -19.15 -11.93 23.53
CA GLY A 76 -19.63 -13.31 23.44
C GLY A 76 -19.73 -13.91 22.06
N GLY A 77 -19.33 -13.15 21.03
CA GLY A 77 -19.09 -13.64 19.66
C GLY A 77 -17.77 -14.40 19.53
N SER A 78 -17.50 -14.88 18.32
CA SER A 78 -16.25 -15.55 17.98
C SER A 78 -15.68 -15.02 16.66
N ILE A 79 -14.38 -15.20 16.46
CA ILE A 79 -13.77 -15.00 15.14
C ILE A 79 -14.24 -16.15 14.24
N GLY A 80 -14.88 -15.83 13.12
CA GLY A 80 -15.39 -16.81 12.15
C GLY A 80 -14.43 -17.05 10.98
N ALA A 81 -13.58 -16.07 10.65
CA ALA A 81 -12.55 -16.17 9.62
C ALA A 81 -11.47 -15.11 9.82
N VAL A 82 -10.29 -15.32 9.23
CA VAL A 82 -9.21 -14.35 9.21
C VAL A 82 -8.83 -14.02 7.77
N GLY A 83 -8.82 -12.72 7.42
CA GLY A 83 -8.30 -12.21 6.16
C GLY A 83 -6.89 -11.65 6.32
N HIS A 84 -5.98 -12.03 5.44
CA HIS A 84 -4.59 -11.56 5.44
C HIS A 84 -4.28 -10.74 4.21
N ARG A 85 -3.65 -9.56 4.42
CA ARG A 85 -2.95 -8.91 3.33
C ARG A 85 -1.72 -9.73 2.96
N VAL A 86 -1.53 -9.98 1.67
CA VAL A 86 -0.36 -10.61 1.09
C VAL A 86 0.21 -9.70 0.02
N VAL A 87 1.48 -9.33 0.14
CA VAL A 87 2.08 -8.35 -0.77
C VAL A 87 2.14 -8.88 -2.20
N HIS A 88 2.43 -10.17 -2.40
CA HIS A 88 2.65 -10.71 -3.74
C HIS A 88 1.86 -11.99 -4.01
N GLY A 89 1.02 -11.97 -5.05
CA GLY A 89 0.27 -13.14 -5.54
C GLY A 89 0.91 -13.86 -6.74
N GLY A 90 2.02 -13.34 -7.28
CA GLY A 90 2.66 -13.88 -8.47
C GLY A 90 1.76 -13.78 -9.70
N MET A 91 1.94 -14.71 -10.64
CA MET A 91 1.13 -14.81 -11.85
C MET A 91 -0.19 -15.56 -11.61
N HIS A 92 -0.29 -16.31 -10.52
CA HIS A 92 -1.39 -17.26 -10.30
C HIS A 92 -2.50 -16.71 -9.41
N TYR A 93 -2.18 -15.90 -8.41
CA TYR A 93 -3.16 -15.39 -7.45
C TYR A 93 -3.58 -13.96 -7.79
N GLN A 94 -4.59 -13.87 -8.65
CA GLN A 94 -5.19 -12.61 -9.13
C GLN A 94 -6.54 -12.31 -8.47
N VAL A 95 -6.98 -13.17 -7.56
CA VAL A 95 -8.19 -13.03 -6.75
C VAL A 95 -7.91 -13.51 -5.34
N PRO A 96 -8.70 -13.11 -4.34
CA PRO A 96 -8.57 -13.65 -2.99
C PRO A 96 -8.78 -15.17 -2.98
N VAL A 97 -8.00 -15.89 -2.17
CA VAL A 97 -8.07 -17.34 -2.09
C VAL A 97 -8.06 -17.82 -0.65
N ARG A 98 -8.76 -18.95 -0.39
CA ARG A 98 -8.66 -19.64 0.90
C ARG A 98 -7.24 -20.19 1.06
N VAL A 99 -6.66 -19.96 2.24
CA VAL A 99 -5.32 -20.46 2.58
C VAL A 99 -5.39 -21.95 2.81
N THR A 100 -4.59 -22.71 2.04
CA THR A 100 -4.36 -24.17 2.18
C THR A 100 -2.85 -24.40 2.21
N ASP A 101 -2.43 -25.63 2.47
CA ASP A 101 -1.00 -25.98 2.45
C ASP A 101 -0.38 -25.76 1.07
N GLU A 102 -1.14 -26.00 0.00
CA GLU A 102 -0.68 -25.77 -1.39
C GLU A 102 -0.53 -24.26 -1.66
N VAL A 103 -1.47 -23.43 -1.18
CA VAL A 103 -1.37 -21.98 -1.29
C VAL A 103 -0.17 -21.47 -0.49
N MET A 104 0.05 -21.95 0.72
CA MET A 104 1.21 -21.58 1.54
C MET A 104 2.52 -21.91 0.85
N ALA A 105 2.66 -23.14 0.31
CA ALA A 105 3.87 -23.55 -0.42
C ALA A 105 4.12 -22.69 -1.67
N ALA A 106 3.06 -22.38 -2.43
CA ALA A 106 3.17 -21.51 -3.59
C ALA A 106 3.60 -20.09 -3.21
N LEU A 107 3.05 -19.52 -2.13
CA LEU A 107 3.42 -18.18 -1.63
C LEU A 107 4.84 -18.14 -1.07
N GLU A 108 5.35 -19.23 -0.49
CA GLU A 108 6.76 -19.37 -0.10
C GLU A 108 7.70 -19.24 -1.30
N GLY A 109 7.32 -19.82 -2.46
CA GLY A 109 8.04 -19.67 -3.72
C GLY A 109 8.13 -18.23 -4.24
N LEU A 110 7.25 -17.33 -3.76
CA LEU A 110 7.26 -15.92 -4.14
C LEU A 110 8.10 -15.01 -3.22
N VAL A 111 8.70 -15.55 -2.15
CA VAL A 111 9.57 -14.78 -1.23
C VAL A 111 10.67 -14.01 -1.97
N PRO A 112 11.35 -14.54 -3.01
CA PRO A 112 12.36 -13.78 -3.74
C PRO A 112 11.84 -12.52 -4.45
N LEU A 113 10.52 -12.41 -4.72
CA LEU A 113 9.90 -11.24 -5.35
C LEU A 113 9.53 -10.14 -4.35
N ALA A 114 9.40 -10.49 -3.07
CA ALA A 114 9.10 -9.54 -2.00
C ALA A 114 9.78 -9.95 -0.68
N PRO A 115 11.12 -10.00 -0.61
CA PRO A 115 11.86 -10.60 0.50
C PRO A 115 11.63 -9.89 1.83
N LEU A 116 11.34 -8.59 1.81
CA LEU A 116 11.10 -7.78 3.02
C LEU A 116 9.64 -7.80 3.52
N HIS A 117 8.71 -8.42 2.79
CA HIS A 117 7.29 -8.40 3.13
C HIS A 117 6.67 -9.79 3.18
N GLN A 118 6.91 -10.61 2.15
CA GLN A 118 6.28 -11.93 2.04
C GLN A 118 6.55 -12.84 3.25
N PRO A 119 7.78 -12.91 3.81
CA PRO A 119 8.04 -13.71 5.00
C PRO A 119 7.16 -13.34 6.19
N HIS A 120 6.92 -12.03 6.42
CA HIS A 120 6.08 -11.54 7.53
C HIS A 120 4.61 -11.88 7.32
N ASN A 121 4.13 -11.80 6.06
CA ASN A 121 2.76 -12.23 5.73
C ASN A 121 2.57 -13.73 6.00
N LEU A 122 3.52 -14.56 5.57
CA LEU A 122 3.48 -16.02 5.82
C LEU A 122 3.59 -16.37 7.31
N ALA A 123 4.44 -15.66 8.06
CA ALA A 123 4.58 -15.80 9.50
C ALA A 123 3.24 -15.55 10.22
N ALA A 124 2.53 -14.47 9.85
CA ALA A 124 1.21 -14.16 10.41
C ALA A 124 0.18 -15.26 10.11
N MET A 125 0.16 -15.81 8.90
CA MET A 125 -0.74 -16.93 8.54
C MET A 125 -0.43 -18.20 9.33
N ARG A 126 0.86 -18.57 9.47
CA ARG A 126 1.27 -19.75 10.26
C ARG A 126 0.92 -19.58 11.72
N ALA A 127 1.17 -18.42 12.32
CA ALA A 127 0.84 -18.12 13.70
C ALA A 127 -0.68 -18.17 13.93
N THR A 128 -1.48 -17.65 13.00
CA THR A 128 -2.94 -17.75 13.04
C THR A 128 -3.41 -19.21 12.96
N ALA A 129 -2.87 -20.01 12.04
CA ALA A 129 -3.21 -21.43 11.92
C ALA A 129 -2.89 -22.22 13.19
N SER A 130 -1.78 -21.88 13.86
CA SER A 130 -1.37 -22.51 15.12
C SER A 130 -2.25 -22.10 16.29
N ALA A 131 -2.61 -20.82 16.40
CA ALA A 131 -3.42 -20.30 17.51
C ALA A 131 -4.91 -20.62 17.38
N LEU A 132 -5.43 -20.68 16.15
CA LEU A 132 -6.84 -20.92 15.82
C LEU A 132 -6.98 -22.09 14.82
N PRO A 133 -6.72 -23.35 15.24
CA PRO A 133 -6.74 -24.50 14.34
C PRO A 133 -8.10 -24.68 13.68
N GLY A 134 -8.10 -24.88 12.35
CA GLY A 134 -9.31 -25.09 11.56
C GLY A 134 -10.10 -23.84 11.21
N LEU A 135 -9.73 -22.67 11.71
CA LEU A 135 -10.38 -21.42 11.35
C LEU A 135 -10.05 -21.08 9.87
N PRO A 136 -11.05 -20.74 9.03
CA PRO A 136 -10.80 -20.33 7.66
C PRO A 136 -9.91 -19.09 7.59
N GLN A 137 -8.88 -19.14 6.76
CA GLN A 137 -8.02 -18.01 6.45
C GLN A 137 -8.10 -17.69 4.96
N VAL A 138 -8.04 -16.40 4.60
CA VAL A 138 -8.10 -15.92 3.21
C VAL A 138 -6.91 -15.00 2.94
N ALA A 139 -6.21 -15.24 1.85
CA ALA A 139 -5.13 -14.38 1.35
C ALA A 139 -5.68 -13.38 0.35
N CYS A 140 -5.44 -12.09 0.57
CA CYS A 140 -5.84 -10.96 -0.28
C CYS A 140 -4.57 -10.26 -0.79
N PHE A 141 -4.43 -10.10 -2.10
CA PHE A 141 -3.15 -9.75 -2.72
C PHE A 141 -3.09 -8.30 -3.18
N ASP A 142 -2.00 -7.59 -2.84
CA ASP A 142 -1.74 -6.23 -3.34
C ASP A 142 -1.57 -6.18 -4.86
N THR A 143 -1.09 -7.27 -5.46
CA THR A 143 -0.89 -7.35 -6.91
C THR A 143 -2.18 -7.63 -7.69
N ALA A 144 -3.23 -8.14 -7.04
CA ALA A 144 -4.43 -8.64 -7.71
C ALA A 144 -5.20 -7.56 -8.50
N PHE A 145 -5.31 -6.35 -7.95
CA PHE A 145 -6.00 -5.23 -8.62
C PHE A 145 -5.36 -4.86 -9.97
N HIS A 146 -4.06 -5.09 -10.12
CA HIS A 146 -3.30 -4.80 -11.32
C HIS A 146 -3.36 -5.91 -12.38
N ALA A 147 -4.03 -7.02 -12.11
CA ALA A 147 -4.21 -8.11 -13.07
C ALA A 147 -4.97 -7.67 -14.34
N THR A 148 -5.69 -6.55 -14.28
CA THR A 148 -6.41 -5.96 -15.42
C THR A 148 -5.53 -5.11 -16.35
N MET A 149 -4.26 -4.85 -15.97
CA MET A 149 -3.34 -4.11 -16.84
C MET A 149 -3.15 -4.84 -18.18
N PRO A 150 -3.15 -4.12 -19.31
CA PRO A 150 -2.81 -4.70 -20.58
C PRO A 150 -1.37 -5.26 -20.55
N ASP A 151 -1.14 -6.38 -21.24
CA ASP A 151 0.17 -7.06 -21.18
C ASP A 151 1.33 -6.15 -21.58
N VAL A 152 1.12 -5.24 -22.54
CA VAL A 152 2.13 -4.24 -22.94
C VAL A 152 2.61 -3.36 -21.78
N ALA A 153 1.77 -3.06 -20.79
CA ALA A 153 2.15 -2.29 -19.60
C ALA A 153 2.94 -3.11 -18.56
N ALA A 154 2.90 -4.44 -18.69
CA ALA A 154 3.59 -5.34 -17.77
C ALA A 154 5.02 -5.70 -18.21
N TRP A 155 5.41 -5.40 -19.46
CA TRP A 155 6.77 -5.67 -19.96
C TRP A 155 7.79 -4.73 -19.33
N LEU A 156 8.95 -5.29 -18.92
CA LEU A 156 10.10 -4.54 -18.42
C LEU A 156 11.17 -4.27 -19.50
N GLY A 157 10.91 -4.66 -20.76
CA GLY A 157 11.88 -4.52 -21.85
C GLY A 157 13.01 -5.56 -21.80
N LEU A 158 12.89 -6.59 -20.97
CA LEU A 158 13.85 -7.68 -20.86
C LEU A 158 13.54 -8.80 -21.87
N PRO A 159 14.48 -9.77 -22.09
CA PRO A 159 14.24 -10.90 -22.97
C PRO A 159 12.92 -11.62 -22.67
N ARG A 160 12.21 -12.02 -23.73
CA ARG A 160 10.87 -12.65 -23.66
C ARG A 160 10.80 -13.83 -22.69
N ALA A 161 11.84 -14.67 -22.64
CA ALA A 161 11.90 -15.81 -21.74
C ALA A 161 11.76 -15.40 -20.26
N LEU A 162 12.37 -14.29 -19.86
CA LEU A 162 12.26 -13.75 -18.51
C LEU A 162 10.85 -13.25 -18.20
N HIS A 163 10.20 -12.56 -19.15
CA HIS A 163 8.82 -12.13 -18.99
C HIS A 163 7.88 -13.32 -18.75
N HIS A 164 7.99 -14.36 -19.56
CA HIS A 164 7.18 -15.59 -19.41
C HIS A 164 7.53 -16.39 -18.15
N ALA A 165 8.75 -16.22 -17.61
CA ALA A 165 9.16 -16.77 -16.32
C ALA A 165 8.71 -15.90 -15.12
N GLY A 166 7.91 -14.85 -15.34
CA GLY A 166 7.37 -14.00 -14.28
C GLY A 166 8.19 -12.76 -13.93
N VAL A 167 9.28 -12.45 -14.67
CA VAL A 167 10.04 -11.21 -14.51
C VAL A 167 9.32 -10.09 -15.27
N ARG A 168 8.27 -9.56 -14.64
CA ARG A 168 7.36 -8.58 -15.24
C ARG A 168 6.89 -7.57 -14.20
N ARG A 169 6.22 -6.50 -14.64
CA ARG A 169 5.54 -5.58 -13.74
C ARG A 169 4.30 -6.26 -13.16
N TYR A 170 4.16 -6.22 -11.83
CA TYR A 170 2.97 -6.65 -11.11
C TYR A 170 2.17 -5.46 -10.57
N GLY A 171 2.84 -4.48 -9.99
CA GLY A 171 2.20 -3.39 -9.24
C GLY A 171 1.79 -3.83 -7.82
N PHE A 172 1.62 -2.86 -6.94
CA PHE A 172 1.31 -3.09 -5.51
C PHE A 172 0.33 -2.04 -5.01
N HIS A 173 -0.04 -2.08 -3.72
CA HIS A 173 -1.10 -1.26 -3.12
C HIS A 173 -2.49 -1.52 -3.74
N GLY A 174 -2.69 -2.69 -4.33
CA GLY A 174 -3.94 -3.01 -5.04
C GLY A 174 -5.17 -2.95 -4.17
N LEU A 175 -5.08 -3.37 -2.89
CA LEU A 175 -6.19 -3.28 -1.94
C LEU A 175 -6.62 -1.82 -1.70
N SER A 176 -5.64 -0.90 -1.56
CA SER A 176 -5.92 0.53 -1.48
C SER A 176 -6.59 1.05 -2.76
N TYR A 177 -6.08 0.70 -3.93
CA TYR A 177 -6.65 1.12 -5.20
C TYR A 177 -8.05 0.56 -5.43
N GLU A 178 -8.32 -0.67 -5.04
CA GLU A 178 -9.64 -1.28 -5.10
C GLU A 178 -10.63 -0.53 -4.20
N PHE A 179 -10.20 -0.18 -2.98
CA PHE A 179 -11.02 0.64 -2.09
C PHE A 179 -11.38 1.98 -2.72
N ILE A 180 -10.39 2.71 -3.25
CA ILE A 180 -10.59 4.01 -3.89
C ILE A 180 -11.53 3.89 -5.10
N ALA A 181 -11.36 2.88 -5.96
CA ALA A 181 -12.26 2.64 -7.09
C ALA A 181 -13.71 2.43 -6.63
N GLY A 182 -13.93 1.67 -5.55
CA GLY A 182 -15.24 1.48 -4.95
C GLY A 182 -15.82 2.76 -4.34
N ARG A 183 -15.01 3.54 -3.64
CA ARG A 183 -15.44 4.81 -3.02
C ARG A 183 -15.80 5.86 -4.06
N LEU A 184 -15.04 5.97 -5.14
CA LEU A 184 -15.33 6.91 -6.23
C LEU A 184 -16.68 6.64 -6.88
N ARG A 185 -17.10 5.38 -7.03
CA ARG A 185 -18.44 5.05 -7.56
C ARG A 185 -19.58 5.66 -6.75
N ALA A 186 -19.37 5.81 -5.44
CA ALA A 186 -20.35 6.43 -4.55
C ALA A 186 -20.22 7.97 -4.47
N LEU A 187 -18.98 8.51 -4.58
CA LEU A 187 -18.69 9.93 -4.41
C LEU A 187 -18.90 10.72 -5.72
N ASP A 188 -18.42 10.17 -6.84
CA ASP A 188 -18.43 10.81 -8.15
C ASP A 188 -18.52 9.71 -9.24
N PRO A 189 -19.74 9.19 -9.52
CA PRO A 189 -19.94 8.10 -10.49
C PRO A 189 -19.43 8.42 -11.89
N ALA A 190 -19.50 9.68 -12.31
CA ALA A 190 -19.03 10.12 -13.62
C ALA A 190 -17.49 10.03 -13.70
N LEU A 191 -16.80 10.48 -12.66
CA LEU A 191 -15.34 10.34 -12.55
C LEU A 191 -14.93 8.87 -12.45
N ALA A 192 -15.66 8.05 -11.69
CA ALA A 192 -15.35 6.63 -11.51
C ALA A 192 -15.39 5.83 -12.83
N ALA A 193 -16.23 6.24 -13.79
CA ALA A 193 -16.30 5.66 -15.14
C ALA A 193 -15.27 6.26 -16.11
N GLY A 194 -14.51 7.28 -15.68
CA GLY A 194 -13.51 7.98 -16.47
C GLY A 194 -12.08 7.45 -16.27
N ARG A 195 -11.15 8.32 -16.63
CA ARG A 195 -9.70 8.11 -16.48
C ARG A 195 -9.22 8.78 -15.20
N VAL A 196 -8.84 7.99 -14.22
CA VAL A 196 -8.45 8.45 -12.89
C VAL A 196 -7.00 8.08 -12.60
N LEU A 197 -6.22 9.05 -12.17
CA LEU A 197 -4.90 8.81 -11.60
C LEU A 197 -5.04 8.78 -10.07
N VAL A 198 -4.74 7.65 -9.45
CA VAL A 198 -4.73 7.54 -7.99
C VAL A 198 -3.29 7.58 -7.48
N ALA A 199 -3.03 8.49 -6.55
CA ALA A 199 -1.75 8.69 -5.89
C ALA A 199 -1.83 8.17 -4.45
N HIS A 200 -1.37 6.94 -4.24
CA HIS A 200 -1.15 6.35 -2.92
C HIS A 200 0.20 6.83 -2.40
N LEU A 201 0.19 7.81 -1.50
CA LEU A 201 1.39 8.46 -0.99
C LEU A 201 1.52 8.19 0.51
N GLY A 202 2.35 7.23 0.87
CA GLY A 202 2.68 6.84 2.24
C GLY A 202 4.19 6.61 2.39
N ASN A 203 4.61 5.78 3.36
CA ASN A 203 6.00 5.32 3.47
C ASN A 203 6.42 4.55 2.21
N GLY A 204 5.54 3.68 1.70
CA GLY A 204 5.54 3.23 0.33
C GLY A 204 4.66 4.17 -0.50
N ALA A 205 5.07 4.47 -1.72
CA ALA A 205 4.30 5.36 -2.60
C ALA A 205 4.23 4.81 -4.02
N SER A 206 3.06 4.92 -4.64
CA SER A 206 2.87 4.57 -6.05
C SER A 206 1.73 5.38 -6.66
N LEU A 207 1.70 5.40 -8.00
CA LEU A 207 0.56 5.87 -8.79
C LEU A 207 -0.08 4.69 -9.50
N CYS A 208 -1.40 4.74 -9.62
CA CYS A 208 -2.17 3.83 -10.46
C CYS A 208 -3.01 4.63 -11.46
N ALA A 209 -2.85 4.32 -12.72
CA ALA A 209 -3.72 4.76 -13.79
C ALA A 209 -4.93 3.82 -13.86
N MET A 210 -6.13 4.37 -13.70
CA MET A 210 -7.38 3.61 -13.76
C MET A 210 -8.25 4.09 -14.92
N GLN A 211 -8.88 3.17 -15.59
CA GLN A 211 -9.94 3.45 -16.54
C GLN A 211 -11.16 2.59 -16.19
N ASP A 212 -12.32 3.23 -16.02
CA ASP A 212 -13.54 2.56 -15.55
C ASP A 212 -13.30 1.75 -14.25
N GLY A 213 -12.55 2.32 -13.31
CA GLY A 213 -12.23 1.70 -12.03
C GLY A 213 -11.31 0.48 -12.11
N ARG A 214 -10.64 0.21 -13.24
CA ARG A 214 -9.68 -0.89 -13.45
C ARG A 214 -8.28 -0.34 -13.66
N SER A 215 -7.27 -1.03 -13.12
CA SER A 215 -5.87 -0.67 -13.35
C SER A 215 -5.50 -0.89 -14.83
N VAL A 216 -4.93 0.15 -15.46
CA VAL A 216 -4.35 0.09 -16.80
C VAL A 216 -2.85 0.39 -16.81
N GLY A 217 -2.29 0.83 -15.66
CA GLY A 217 -0.87 1.08 -15.48
C GLY A 217 -0.58 1.49 -14.05
N THR A 218 0.64 1.24 -13.59
CA THR A 218 1.11 1.60 -12.24
C THR A 218 2.60 1.86 -12.25
N THR A 219 3.09 2.59 -11.25
CA THR A 219 4.51 2.93 -11.16
C THR A 219 5.37 1.84 -10.52
N MET A 220 4.86 1.04 -9.60
CA MET A 220 5.63 -0.09 -9.04
C MET A 220 5.75 -1.22 -10.07
N GLY A 221 6.86 -1.93 -10.03
CA GLY A 221 7.29 -2.89 -11.05
C GLY A 221 7.20 -4.35 -10.64
N LEU A 222 8.31 -5.06 -10.84
CA LEU A 222 8.53 -6.43 -10.36
C LEU A 222 8.51 -6.48 -8.83
N THR A 223 9.11 -5.46 -8.22
CA THR A 223 9.21 -5.29 -6.77
C THR A 223 8.62 -3.95 -6.33
N THR A 224 8.59 -3.71 -5.03
CA THR A 224 8.18 -2.42 -4.44
C THR A 224 9.28 -1.34 -4.48
N LEU A 225 10.41 -1.58 -5.13
CA LEU A 225 11.50 -0.60 -5.29
C LEU A 225 11.24 0.40 -6.42
N GLU A 226 10.62 -0.06 -7.52
CA GLU A 226 10.41 0.80 -8.70
C GLU A 226 9.29 1.84 -8.46
N GLY A 227 9.35 2.94 -9.20
CA GLY A 227 8.29 3.94 -9.27
C GLY A 227 8.66 5.25 -8.62
N LEU A 228 7.86 5.71 -7.67
CA LEU A 228 8.06 6.98 -6.98
C LEU A 228 9.24 6.93 -6.00
N LEU A 229 9.81 8.11 -5.71
CA LEU A 229 10.62 8.28 -4.51
C LEU A 229 9.75 8.00 -3.28
N MET A 230 10.28 7.29 -2.28
CA MET A 230 9.55 6.87 -1.08
C MET A 230 10.32 7.29 0.18
N ALA A 231 9.87 6.88 1.34
CA ALA A 231 10.52 7.20 2.62
C ALA A 231 12.01 6.81 2.64
N THR A 232 12.33 5.56 2.26
CA THR A 232 13.70 5.00 2.27
C THR A 232 14.11 4.36 0.94
N ARG A 233 13.23 4.33 -0.07
CA ARG A 233 13.45 3.69 -1.37
C ARG A 233 13.57 4.73 -2.47
N PRO A 234 14.49 4.56 -3.46
CA PRO A 234 14.78 5.59 -4.47
C PRO A 234 13.69 5.74 -5.54
N GLY A 235 12.83 4.72 -5.72
CA GLY A 235 11.96 4.62 -6.88
C GLY A 235 12.74 4.23 -8.15
N SER A 236 12.25 4.64 -9.31
CA SER A 236 12.89 4.35 -10.60
C SER A 236 14.32 4.88 -10.64
N LEU A 237 15.24 4.00 -10.93
CA LEU A 237 16.68 4.23 -10.98
C LEU A 237 17.22 3.69 -12.30
N ASP A 238 18.27 4.33 -12.86
CA ASP A 238 19.03 3.77 -13.96
C ASP A 238 19.68 2.44 -13.55
N PRO A 239 19.40 1.32 -14.24
CA PRO A 239 20.05 0.04 -13.97
C PRO A 239 21.59 0.12 -14.03
N GLY A 240 22.13 1.01 -14.87
CA GLY A 240 23.57 1.29 -14.96
C GLY A 240 24.15 1.87 -13.67
N ALA A 241 23.35 2.61 -12.88
CA ALA A 241 23.79 3.09 -11.57
C ALA A 241 24.01 1.92 -10.58
N VAL A 242 23.12 0.91 -10.61
CA VAL A 242 23.27 -0.31 -9.77
C VAL A 242 24.55 -1.05 -10.16
N LEU A 243 24.77 -1.27 -11.45
CA LEU A 243 25.99 -1.92 -11.95
C LEU A 243 27.25 -1.12 -11.60
N HIS A 244 27.22 0.22 -11.68
CA HIS A 244 28.34 1.09 -11.29
C HIS A 244 28.68 0.95 -9.80
N LEU A 245 27.68 0.92 -8.92
CA LEU A 245 27.88 0.74 -7.48
C LEU A 245 28.59 -0.59 -7.17
N MET A 246 28.16 -1.67 -7.84
CA MET A 246 28.77 -2.99 -7.65
C MET A 246 30.17 -3.08 -8.26
N GLN A 247 30.36 -2.66 -9.52
CA GLN A 247 31.57 -2.90 -10.28
C GLN A 247 32.66 -1.85 -9.99
N ALA A 248 32.30 -0.56 -9.91
CA ALA A 248 33.26 0.52 -9.74
C ALA A 248 33.44 0.97 -8.28
N ARG A 249 32.41 0.84 -7.44
CA ARG A 249 32.48 1.15 -6.01
C ARG A 249 32.73 -0.08 -5.12
N GLY A 250 32.66 -1.29 -5.70
CA GLY A 250 32.94 -2.54 -5.00
C GLY A 250 31.87 -2.95 -3.98
N MET A 251 30.66 -2.38 -4.06
CA MET A 251 29.58 -2.75 -3.16
C MET A 251 29.08 -4.16 -3.47
N SER A 252 28.89 -4.96 -2.44
CA SER A 252 28.24 -6.27 -2.55
C SER A 252 26.76 -6.14 -2.91
N VAL A 253 26.15 -7.24 -3.38
CA VAL A 253 24.71 -7.30 -3.65
C VAL A 253 23.90 -6.89 -2.41
N GLN A 254 24.30 -7.38 -1.21
CA GLN A 254 23.62 -7.09 0.04
C GLN A 254 23.71 -5.61 0.42
N GLU A 255 24.89 -4.99 0.29
CA GLU A 255 25.06 -3.55 0.58
C GLU A 255 24.23 -2.69 -0.37
N VAL A 256 24.13 -3.07 -1.65
CA VAL A 256 23.26 -2.37 -2.61
C VAL A 256 21.80 -2.57 -2.26
N GLU A 257 21.39 -3.78 -1.91
CA GLU A 257 20.02 -4.09 -1.48
C GLU A 257 19.64 -3.25 -0.25
N ASP A 258 20.47 -3.27 0.80
CA ASP A 258 20.23 -2.52 2.02
C ASP A 258 20.14 -1.01 1.76
N MET A 259 21.03 -0.47 0.94
CA MET A 259 20.99 0.94 0.53
C MET A 259 19.70 1.28 -0.20
N LEU A 260 19.26 0.44 -1.17
CA LEU A 260 18.06 0.70 -1.97
C LEU A 260 16.78 0.62 -1.14
N TYR A 261 16.69 -0.32 -0.19
CA TYR A 261 15.49 -0.50 0.61
C TYR A 261 15.43 0.40 1.85
N HIS A 262 16.59 0.71 2.47
CA HIS A 262 16.65 1.32 3.81
C HIS A 262 17.41 2.64 3.87
N GLY A 263 18.31 2.90 2.93
CA GLY A 263 19.23 4.05 2.95
C GLY A 263 18.99 5.11 1.88
N SER A 264 17.94 4.97 1.06
CA SER A 264 17.65 5.86 -0.07
C SER A 264 16.41 6.73 0.20
N GLY A 265 15.74 7.19 -0.83
CA GLY A 265 14.49 7.93 -0.73
C GLY A 265 14.63 9.29 -0.06
N LEU A 266 13.58 9.71 0.65
CA LEU A 266 13.56 10.95 1.43
C LEU A 266 14.70 10.97 2.46
N LEU A 267 14.94 9.84 3.14
CA LEU A 267 16.04 9.70 4.10
C LEU A 267 17.38 9.91 3.41
N GLY A 268 17.64 9.21 2.31
CA GLY A 268 18.92 9.26 1.62
C GLY A 268 19.27 10.64 1.04
N ILE A 269 18.26 11.35 0.49
CA ILE A 269 18.45 12.70 -0.07
C ILE A 269 18.62 13.73 1.05
N SER A 270 17.76 13.71 2.06
CA SER A 270 17.80 14.70 3.13
C SER A 270 18.96 14.45 4.12
N GLY A 271 19.31 13.19 4.36
CA GLY A 271 20.18 12.80 5.46
C GLY A 271 19.60 13.16 6.85
N ILE A 272 18.28 13.41 6.95
CA ILE A 272 17.61 13.89 8.16
C ILE A 272 16.56 12.89 8.63
N SER A 273 15.57 12.58 7.78
CA SER A 273 14.43 11.75 8.15
C SER A 273 13.77 11.09 6.93
N SER A 274 13.17 9.94 7.16
CA SER A 274 12.24 9.29 6.23
C SER A 274 10.79 9.78 6.39
N ASP A 275 10.48 10.49 7.49
CA ASP A 275 9.14 10.99 7.79
C ASP A 275 8.93 12.38 7.17
N MET A 276 7.96 12.47 6.25
CA MET A 276 7.59 13.72 5.57
C MET A 276 7.24 14.84 6.57
N ARG A 277 6.58 14.52 7.69
CA ARG A 277 6.21 15.51 8.71
C ARG A 277 7.43 16.15 9.35
N ALA A 278 8.46 15.35 9.63
CA ALA A 278 9.73 15.84 10.16
C ALA A 278 10.47 16.71 9.14
N LEU A 279 10.43 16.34 7.86
CA LEU A 279 11.03 17.14 6.78
C LEU A 279 10.31 18.46 6.57
N VAL A 280 8.98 18.47 6.58
CA VAL A 280 8.17 19.71 6.46
C VAL A 280 8.42 20.66 7.64
N ALA A 281 8.60 20.13 8.85
CA ALA A 281 8.90 20.92 10.04
C ALA A 281 10.37 21.41 10.11
N SER A 282 11.27 20.88 9.28
CA SER A 282 12.70 21.21 9.28
C SER A 282 12.99 22.53 8.57
N THR A 283 13.90 23.31 9.12
CA THR A 283 14.44 24.54 8.50
C THR A 283 15.68 24.26 7.63
N ASP A 284 16.18 23.02 7.61
CA ASP A 284 17.34 22.63 6.81
C ASP A 284 17.01 22.60 5.32
N GLY A 285 17.85 23.19 4.48
CA GLY A 285 17.66 23.21 3.03
C GLY A 285 17.59 21.83 2.39
N ARG A 286 18.27 20.83 2.95
CA ARG A 286 18.25 19.44 2.47
C ARG A 286 16.88 18.78 2.64
N ALA A 287 16.12 19.14 3.67
CA ALA A 287 14.75 18.67 3.86
C ALA A 287 13.85 19.19 2.73
N ARG A 288 13.97 20.49 2.39
CA ARG A 288 13.23 21.09 1.27
C ARG A 288 13.60 20.45 -0.06
N GLU A 289 14.89 20.25 -0.32
CA GLU A 289 15.38 19.58 -1.53
C GLU A 289 14.78 18.17 -1.69
N ALA A 290 14.75 17.37 -0.62
CA ALA A 290 14.15 16.04 -0.64
C ALA A 290 12.66 16.07 -0.98
N ILE A 291 11.90 17.04 -0.43
CA ILE A 291 10.48 17.25 -0.74
C ILE A 291 10.30 17.68 -2.20
N GLU A 292 11.12 18.59 -2.70
CA GLU A 292 11.09 19.05 -4.09
C GLU A 292 11.33 17.87 -5.06
N VAL A 293 12.31 17.01 -4.79
CA VAL A 293 12.58 15.80 -5.58
C VAL A 293 11.40 14.84 -5.52
N PHE A 294 10.80 14.63 -4.35
CA PHE A 294 9.62 13.78 -4.19
C PHE A 294 8.45 14.26 -5.07
N VAL A 295 8.11 15.55 -5.00
CA VAL A 295 7.04 16.14 -5.81
C VAL A 295 7.37 16.07 -7.30
N HIS A 296 8.61 16.38 -7.68
CA HIS A 296 9.06 16.33 -9.08
C HIS A 296 8.90 14.92 -9.69
N ARG A 297 9.26 13.88 -8.92
CA ARG A 297 9.11 12.48 -9.35
C ARG A 297 7.64 12.09 -9.51
N ILE A 298 6.76 12.53 -8.61
CA ILE A 298 5.31 12.28 -8.73
C ILE A 298 4.78 12.91 -10.02
N ILE A 299 5.11 14.18 -10.30
CA ILE A 299 4.64 14.89 -11.51
C ILE A 299 5.12 14.18 -12.77
N GLY A 300 6.39 13.79 -12.83
CA GLY A 300 6.95 13.10 -13.99
C GLY A 300 6.29 11.75 -14.26
N CYS A 301 6.12 10.93 -13.21
CA CYS A 301 5.44 9.64 -13.32
C CYS A 301 3.95 9.80 -13.67
N ALA A 302 3.29 10.80 -13.08
CA ALA A 302 1.90 11.14 -13.38
C ALA A 302 1.73 11.49 -14.86
N GLY A 303 2.61 12.35 -15.41
CA GLY A 303 2.60 12.71 -16.83
C GLY A 303 2.71 11.50 -17.75
N GLY A 304 3.62 10.56 -17.45
CA GLY A 304 3.77 9.31 -18.20
C GLY A 304 2.51 8.43 -18.19
N LEU A 305 1.94 8.19 -17.02
CA LEU A 305 0.71 7.39 -16.89
C LEU A 305 -0.51 8.08 -17.54
N ILE A 306 -0.63 9.40 -17.42
CA ILE A 306 -1.70 10.19 -18.06
C ILE A 306 -1.60 10.10 -19.58
N ALA A 307 -0.38 10.18 -20.14
CA ALA A 307 -0.17 9.99 -21.57
C ALA A 307 -0.56 8.58 -22.03
N GLN A 308 -0.21 7.54 -21.26
CA GLN A 308 -0.59 6.14 -21.55
C GLN A 308 -2.12 5.94 -21.53
N MET A 309 -2.86 6.63 -20.64
CA MET A 309 -4.32 6.61 -20.60
C MET A 309 -4.98 7.45 -21.70
N GLY A 310 -4.24 8.25 -22.46
CA GLY A 310 -4.80 9.21 -23.43
C GLY A 310 -5.49 10.41 -22.78
N GLY A 311 -5.10 10.77 -21.56
CA GLY A 311 -5.61 11.89 -20.77
C GLY A 311 -6.01 11.50 -19.36
N VAL A 312 -6.60 12.45 -18.60
CA VAL A 312 -7.06 12.25 -17.23
C VAL A 312 -8.29 13.10 -16.96
N ASP A 313 -9.25 12.55 -16.24
CA ASP A 313 -10.49 13.22 -15.84
C ASP A 313 -10.42 13.61 -14.35
N GLY A 314 -9.61 12.90 -13.55
CA GLY A 314 -9.34 13.28 -12.17
C GLY A 314 -8.11 12.63 -11.55
N VAL A 315 -7.66 13.24 -10.45
CA VAL A 315 -6.56 12.79 -9.60
C VAL A 315 -7.10 12.56 -8.19
N VAL A 316 -6.75 11.43 -7.57
CA VAL A 316 -7.15 11.10 -6.20
C VAL A 316 -5.90 10.91 -5.35
N PHE A 317 -5.84 11.58 -4.20
CA PHE A 317 -4.79 11.43 -3.21
C PHE A 317 -5.27 10.55 -2.05
N THR A 318 -4.44 9.61 -1.63
CA THR A 318 -4.74 8.67 -0.54
C THR A 318 -3.47 8.25 0.20
N ALA A 319 -3.60 7.51 1.28
CA ALA A 319 -2.55 7.14 2.23
C ALA A 319 -1.93 8.33 2.98
N GLY A 320 -1.06 8.05 3.94
CA GLY A 320 -0.64 8.98 4.98
C GLY A 320 -0.24 10.38 4.48
N ILE A 321 0.69 10.50 3.52
CA ILE A 321 1.08 11.79 2.92
C ILE A 321 -0.07 12.33 2.06
N GLY A 322 -0.68 11.47 1.23
CA GLY A 322 -1.77 11.88 0.34
C GLY A 322 -3.00 12.42 1.10
N GLU A 323 -3.30 11.89 2.27
CA GLU A 323 -4.44 12.29 3.11
C GLU A 323 -4.15 13.52 3.97
N HIS A 324 -2.92 13.63 4.51
CA HIS A 324 -2.63 14.58 5.58
C HIS A 324 -1.71 15.73 5.18
N ASP A 325 -0.96 15.63 4.06
CA ASP A 325 -0.04 16.69 3.63
C ASP A 325 -0.66 17.56 2.51
N ALA A 326 -1.33 18.63 2.91
CA ALA A 326 -1.91 19.60 1.99
C ALA A 326 -0.85 20.32 1.12
N THR A 327 0.37 20.48 1.64
CA THR A 327 1.48 21.15 0.92
C THR A 327 1.96 20.27 -0.23
N ALA A 328 2.21 18.99 0.02
CA ALA A 328 2.61 18.04 -1.02
C ALA A 328 1.53 17.89 -2.10
N ARG A 329 0.25 17.71 -1.71
CA ARG A 329 -0.87 17.66 -2.66
C ARG A 329 -0.97 18.92 -3.51
N GLY A 330 -0.88 20.09 -2.86
CA GLY A 330 -0.92 21.37 -3.53
C GLY A 330 0.20 21.55 -4.55
N ALA A 331 1.42 21.13 -4.21
CA ALA A 331 2.56 21.19 -5.11
C ALA A 331 2.36 20.26 -6.34
N VAL A 332 1.87 19.05 -6.13
CA VAL A 332 1.54 18.11 -7.22
C VAL A 332 0.43 18.68 -8.10
N CYS A 333 -0.66 19.19 -7.53
CA CYS A 333 -1.77 19.79 -8.29
C CYS A 333 -1.31 20.98 -9.13
N ARG A 334 -0.46 21.86 -8.57
CA ARG A 334 0.12 22.99 -9.32
C ARG A 334 1.02 22.52 -10.46
N GLY A 335 1.81 21.46 -10.25
CA GLY A 335 2.61 20.84 -11.31
C GLY A 335 1.80 20.20 -12.43
N LEU A 336 0.53 19.87 -12.17
CA LEU A 336 -0.41 19.31 -13.15
C LEU A 336 -1.41 20.37 -13.70
N SER A 337 -1.24 21.65 -13.38
CA SER A 337 -2.15 22.74 -13.79
C SER A 337 -2.28 22.88 -15.32
N TRP A 338 -1.28 22.50 -16.07
CA TRP A 338 -1.29 22.48 -17.55
C TRP A 338 -2.35 21.52 -18.12
N LEU A 339 -2.84 20.55 -17.32
CA LEU A 339 -3.96 19.68 -17.68
C LEU A 339 -5.33 20.37 -17.48
N GLY A 340 -5.34 21.57 -16.90
CA GLY A 340 -6.56 22.27 -16.50
C GLY A 340 -7.03 21.87 -15.10
N LEU A 341 -6.16 21.34 -14.26
CA LEU A 341 -6.42 21.12 -12.83
C LEU A 341 -6.27 22.46 -12.10
N LEU A 342 -7.35 22.92 -11.47
CA LEU A 342 -7.38 24.16 -10.69
C LEU A 342 -7.64 23.82 -9.22
N LEU A 343 -6.62 24.00 -8.37
CA LEU A 343 -6.69 23.67 -6.95
C LEU A 343 -7.58 24.68 -6.21
N ASP A 344 -8.38 24.21 -5.25
CA ASP A 344 -9.00 24.98 -4.21
C ASP A 344 -8.16 24.82 -2.92
N ASP A 345 -7.32 25.83 -2.62
CA ASP A 345 -6.40 25.78 -1.48
C ASP A 345 -7.15 25.67 -0.12
N VAL A 346 -8.36 26.24 -0.01
CA VAL A 346 -9.17 26.16 1.21
C VAL A 346 -9.70 24.74 1.40
N ALA A 347 -10.24 24.13 0.35
CA ALA A 347 -10.70 22.75 0.39
C ALA A 347 -9.54 21.77 0.65
N ASN A 348 -8.38 22.01 0.01
CA ASN A 348 -7.17 21.19 0.20
C ASN A 348 -6.66 21.22 1.65
N ALA A 349 -6.77 22.34 2.35
CA ALA A 349 -6.32 22.45 3.74
C ALA A 349 -7.23 21.76 4.75
N ARG A 350 -8.51 21.49 4.43
CA ARG A 350 -9.49 20.93 5.39
C ARG A 350 -9.23 19.46 5.72
N GLY A 351 -8.64 18.69 4.80
CA GLY A 351 -8.47 17.25 4.97
C GLY A 351 -9.77 16.43 4.87
N GLY A 352 -9.66 15.12 5.13
CA GLY A 352 -10.78 14.18 5.04
C GLY A 352 -11.22 13.90 3.59
N THR A 353 -12.37 13.22 3.42
CA THR A 353 -12.92 12.96 2.07
C THR A 353 -13.46 14.26 1.49
N ALA A 354 -12.77 14.80 0.50
CA ALA A 354 -13.13 16.07 -0.11
C ALA A 354 -12.67 16.21 -1.56
N ARG A 355 -13.48 16.88 -2.38
CA ARG A 355 -13.02 17.44 -3.65
C ARG A 355 -12.18 18.68 -3.35
N ILE A 356 -10.94 18.71 -3.82
CA ILE A 356 -9.97 19.78 -3.58
C ILE A 356 -9.67 20.60 -4.85
N SER A 357 -10.38 20.33 -5.95
CA SER A 357 -10.37 21.17 -7.15
C SER A 357 -11.57 22.09 -7.18
N THR A 358 -11.40 23.30 -7.76
CA THR A 358 -12.50 24.26 -7.98
C THR A 358 -13.58 23.67 -8.89
N ALA A 359 -14.77 24.27 -8.88
CA ALA A 359 -15.88 23.87 -9.75
C ALA A 359 -15.54 24.06 -11.24
N GLY A 360 -14.71 25.05 -11.59
CA GLY A 360 -14.27 25.30 -12.96
C GLY A 360 -13.07 24.45 -13.43
N SER A 361 -12.55 23.58 -12.58
CA SER A 361 -11.45 22.70 -12.93
C SER A 361 -11.89 21.64 -13.95
N ARG A 362 -11.15 21.53 -15.05
CA ARG A 362 -11.37 20.49 -16.07
C ARG A 362 -11.01 19.10 -15.56
N VAL A 363 -9.96 18.99 -14.75
CA VAL A 363 -9.53 17.76 -14.10
C VAL A 363 -9.93 17.84 -12.63
N ALA A 364 -10.75 16.91 -12.15
CA ALA A 364 -11.11 16.84 -10.74
C ALA A 364 -9.90 16.45 -9.87
N ALA A 365 -9.83 16.96 -8.64
CA ALA A 365 -8.89 16.46 -7.64
C ALA A 365 -9.64 16.15 -6.34
N TRP A 366 -9.35 14.99 -5.76
CA TRP A 366 -9.98 14.49 -4.55
C TRP A 366 -8.95 14.03 -3.52
N VAL A 367 -9.28 14.16 -2.26
CA VAL A 367 -8.68 13.39 -1.16
C VAL A 367 -9.69 12.33 -0.76
N VAL A 368 -9.26 11.08 -0.71
CA VAL A 368 -10.10 9.97 -0.29
C VAL A 368 -9.26 9.06 0.60
N PRO A 369 -9.50 9.02 1.91
CA PRO A 369 -8.82 8.10 2.82
C PRO A 369 -9.06 6.64 2.40
N THR A 370 -7.97 5.85 2.42
CA THR A 370 -8.05 4.43 2.10
C THR A 370 -8.41 3.59 3.33
N ASP A 371 -9.01 2.43 3.07
CA ASP A 371 -9.30 1.41 4.09
C ASP A 371 -9.08 0.02 3.46
N GLU A 372 -7.85 -0.46 3.54
CA GLU A 372 -7.45 -1.76 3.01
C GLU A 372 -8.10 -2.90 3.82
N GLU A 373 -8.24 -2.71 5.13
CA GLU A 373 -8.83 -3.67 6.04
C GLU A 373 -10.30 -3.96 5.68
N ALA A 374 -11.07 -2.95 5.27
CA ALA A 374 -12.44 -3.13 4.78
C ALA A 374 -12.51 -3.96 3.48
N VAL A 375 -11.51 -3.80 2.59
CA VAL A 375 -11.41 -4.62 1.37
C VAL A 375 -11.09 -6.07 1.73
N ILE A 376 -10.12 -6.30 2.61
CA ILE A 376 -9.75 -7.64 3.09
C ILE A 376 -10.96 -8.32 3.74
N ALA A 377 -11.71 -7.62 4.60
CA ALA A 377 -12.90 -8.17 5.23
C ALA A 377 -13.97 -8.60 4.22
N ARG A 378 -14.26 -7.72 3.22
CA ARG A 378 -15.21 -8.02 2.14
C ARG A 378 -14.78 -9.24 1.32
N HIS A 379 -13.49 -9.33 0.96
CA HIS A 379 -12.94 -10.46 0.24
C HIS A 379 -13.02 -11.75 1.06
N THR A 380 -12.72 -11.67 2.35
CA THR A 380 -12.80 -12.81 3.26
C THR A 380 -14.23 -13.33 3.35
N LEU A 381 -15.20 -12.45 3.54
CA LEU A 381 -16.63 -12.81 3.53
C LEU A 381 -17.06 -13.48 2.21
N ALA A 382 -16.59 -12.96 1.08
CA ALA A 382 -16.95 -13.51 -0.23
C ALA A 382 -16.36 -14.91 -0.50
N VAL A 383 -15.21 -15.24 0.11
CA VAL A 383 -14.53 -16.54 -0.09
C VAL A 383 -15.04 -17.60 0.89
N VAL A 384 -15.45 -17.22 2.11
CA VAL A 384 -15.84 -18.19 3.16
C VAL A 384 -17.35 -18.22 3.43
N GLY A 385 -18.09 -17.23 2.98
CA GLY A 385 -19.57 -17.15 3.08
C GLY A 385 -20.22 -17.84 1.93
#